data_da449c2de508666113688c8479e2aff1
#
_entry.id   da449c2de508666113688c8479e2aff1
#
_cell.length_a   1.000
_cell.length_b   1.000
_cell.length_c   1.000
_cell.angle_alpha   90.00
_cell.angle_beta   90.00
_cell.angle_gamma   90.00
#
_symmetry.space_group_name_H-M   'P 1'
#
loop_
_entity.id
_entity.type
_entity.pdbx_description
1 polymer ?
#
loop_
_entity_poly.entity_id
_entity_poly.type
_entity_poly.pdbx_seq_one_letter_code
_entity_poly.pdbx_strand_id
1 'polypeptide(L)'
;MIRAYLAKDHVDGVETGCPMAALGSEMPRQAAKVRRAATRRIKEVIDLVAQHSPDQDALVTVATMVGTLVLARAVDDAKLSAALRKASLKHFDATGT
;
A
#
# COMPACT_ATOMS: atom_id res chain seq x y z
N MET A 1 5.23 5.82 -9.17
CA MET A 1 4.58 5.84 -7.84
C MET A 1 4.46 4.44 -7.24
N ILE A 2 3.87 3.51 -7.93
CA ILE A 2 3.66 2.13 -7.40
C ILE A 2 4.99 1.43 -7.11
N ARG A 3 5.95 1.53 -8.01
CA ARG A 3 7.28 0.91 -7.81
C ARG A 3 7.99 1.45 -6.58
N ALA A 4 7.94 2.77 -6.36
CA ALA A 4 8.55 3.38 -5.19
C ALA A 4 7.87 2.93 -3.89
N TYR A 5 6.54 2.80 -3.91
CA TYR A 5 5.76 2.35 -2.75
C TYR A 5 6.12 0.91 -2.37
N LEU A 6 6.37 0.04 -3.35
CA LEU A 6 6.64 -1.38 -3.14
C LEU A 6 8.14 -1.72 -3.13
N ALA A 7 9.02 -0.72 -3.12
CA ALA A 7 10.45 -0.93 -3.05
C ALA A 7 10.83 -1.63 -1.73
N LYS A 8 11.92 -2.42 -1.79
CA LYS A 8 12.36 -3.21 -0.64
C LYS A 8 12.62 -2.36 0.61
N ASP A 9 13.29 -1.23 0.46
CA ASP A 9 13.60 -0.36 1.58
C ASP A 9 12.35 0.24 2.21
N HIS A 10 11.30 0.50 1.44
CA HIS A 10 10.01 0.95 1.95
C HIS A 10 9.34 -0.16 2.77
N VAL A 11 9.40 -1.41 2.29
CA VAL A 11 8.84 -2.57 2.99
C VAL A 11 9.62 -2.85 4.28
N ASP A 12 10.95 -2.83 4.22
CA ASP A 12 11.81 -3.17 5.36
C ASP A 12 11.93 -2.02 6.36
N GLY A 13 11.75 -0.79 5.94
CA GLY A 13 11.87 0.38 6.79
C GLY A 13 10.58 0.69 7.54
N VAL A 14 10.27 -0.09 8.57
CA VAL A 14 9.02 0.04 9.33
C VAL A 14 8.82 1.45 9.88
N GLU A 15 9.89 2.07 10.36
CA GLU A 15 9.81 3.42 10.95
C GLU A 15 9.60 4.51 9.91
N THR A 16 10.08 4.28 8.68
CA THR A 16 9.99 5.25 7.58
C THR A 16 8.97 4.85 6.53
N GLY A 17 8.31 3.70 6.72
CA GLY A 17 7.32 3.20 5.80
C GLY A 17 6.00 3.96 5.84
N CYS A 18 5.06 3.56 4.99
CA CYS A 18 3.76 4.20 4.89
C CYS A 18 2.97 4.04 6.21
N PRO A 19 2.63 5.14 6.91
CA PRO A 19 1.84 5.04 8.15
C PRO A 19 0.49 4.38 7.92
N MET A 20 -0.09 4.53 6.74
CA MET A 20 -1.36 3.93 6.37
C MET A 20 -1.29 2.41 6.38
N ALA A 21 -0.20 1.81 5.88
CA ALA A 21 -0.01 0.37 5.89
C ALA A 21 0.18 -0.16 7.31
N ALA A 22 0.90 0.58 8.16
CA ALA A 22 1.10 0.21 9.56
C ALA A 22 -0.20 0.27 10.36
N LEU A 23 -1.06 1.26 10.09
CA LEU A 23 -2.33 1.44 10.79
C LEU A 23 -3.42 0.51 10.26
N GLY A 24 -3.33 0.09 9.00
CA GLY A 24 -4.40 -0.66 8.33
C GLY A 24 -4.83 -1.91 9.07
N SER A 25 -3.88 -2.67 9.62
CA SER A 25 -4.18 -3.91 10.34
C SER A 25 -4.72 -3.68 11.76
N GLU A 26 -4.47 -2.52 12.35
CA GLU A 26 -4.87 -2.18 13.71
C GLU A 26 -6.09 -1.25 13.78
N MET A 27 -6.54 -0.77 12.63
CA MET A 27 -7.58 0.25 12.53
C MET A 27 -8.84 -0.05 13.35
N PRO A 28 -9.38 -1.29 13.37
CA PRO A 28 -10.59 -1.58 14.14
C PRO A 28 -10.46 -1.36 15.65
N ARG A 29 -9.23 -1.32 16.17
CA ARG A 29 -8.95 -1.17 17.60
C ARG A 29 -8.64 0.27 17.98
N GLN A 30 -8.55 1.18 17.02
CA GLN A 30 -8.16 2.55 17.25
C GLN A 30 -9.35 3.42 17.65
N ALA A 31 -9.05 4.50 18.37
CA ALA A 31 -10.06 5.49 18.71
C ALA A 31 -10.63 6.14 17.44
N ALA A 32 -11.88 6.60 17.51
CA ALA A 32 -12.56 7.23 16.38
C ALA A 32 -11.77 8.41 15.80
N LYS A 33 -11.06 9.16 16.65
CA LYS A 33 -10.20 10.28 16.21
C LYS A 33 -9.09 9.80 15.26
N VAL A 34 -8.41 8.69 15.60
CA VAL A 34 -7.35 8.12 14.80
C VAL A 34 -7.92 7.57 13.49
N ARG A 35 -9.08 6.92 13.55
CA ARG A 35 -9.74 6.39 12.36
C ARG A 35 -10.11 7.52 11.39
N ARG A 36 -10.60 8.65 11.89
CA ARG A 36 -10.90 9.80 11.03
C ARG A 36 -9.66 10.37 10.37
N ALA A 37 -8.55 10.46 11.13
CA ALA A 37 -7.29 10.94 10.57
C ALA A 37 -6.77 10.00 9.47
N ALA A 38 -6.82 8.69 9.71
CA ALA A 38 -6.42 7.69 8.73
C ALA A 38 -7.33 7.74 7.49
N THR A 39 -8.64 7.94 7.68
CA THR A 39 -9.58 8.04 6.56
C THR A 39 -9.22 9.22 5.65
N ARG A 40 -8.89 10.38 6.23
CA ARG A 40 -8.47 11.54 5.43
C ARG A 40 -7.22 11.22 4.62
N ARG A 41 -6.24 10.57 5.24
CA ARG A 41 -4.99 10.20 4.55
C ARG A 41 -5.25 9.20 3.43
N ILE A 42 -6.11 8.22 3.66
CA ILE A 42 -6.49 7.24 2.64
C ILE A 42 -7.14 7.93 1.45
N LYS A 43 -8.07 8.86 1.70
CA LYS A 43 -8.73 9.63 0.63
C LYS A 43 -7.72 10.44 -0.19
N GLU A 44 -6.74 11.06 0.46
CA GLU A 44 -5.67 11.79 -0.22
C GLU A 44 -4.88 10.89 -1.16
N VAL A 45 -4.53 9.68 -0.71
CA VAL A 45 -3.79 8.71 -1.52
C VAL A 45 -4.62 8.23 -2.69
N ILE A 46 -5.92 7.96 -2.48
CA ILE A 46 -6.82 7.56 -3.55
C ILE A 46 -6.88 8.65 -4.63
N ASP A 47 -7.02 9.91 -4.22
CA ASP A 47 -7.07 11.03 -5.16
C ASP A 47 -5.76 11.17 -5.94
N LEU A 48 -4.63 11.00 -5.27
CA LEU A 48 -3.31 11.06 -5.90
C LEU A 48 -3.15 9.96 -6.95
N VAL A 49 -3.55 8.73 -6.62
CA VAL A 49 -3.50 7.60 -7.56
C VAL A 49 -4.42 7.86 -8.75
N ALA A 50 -5.62 8.37 -8.51
CA ALA A 50 -6.56 8.68 -9.60
C ALA A 50 -5.99 9.70 -10.57
N GLN A 51 -5.23 10.68 -10.08
CA GLN A 51 -4.58 11.69 -10.93
C GLN A 51 -3.43 11.12 -11.75
N HIS A 52 -2.63 10.21 -11.17
CA HIS A 52 -1.43 9.66 -11.83
C HIS A 52 -1.70 8.42 -12.67
N SER A 53 -2.82 7.76 -12.44
CA SER A 53 -3.16 6.51 -13.15
C SER A 53 -4.65 6.51 -13.49
N PRO A 54 -5.10 7.42 -14.39
CA PRO A 54 -6.53 7.60 -14.67
C PRO A 54 -7.19 6.37 -15.30
N ASP A 55 -6.41 5.48 -15.92
CA ASP A 55 -6.92 4.27 -16.54
C ASP A 55 -7.10 3.12 -15.54
N GLN A 56 -6.71 3.34 -14.29
CA GLN A 56 -6.82 2.34 -13.24
C GLN A 56 -7.97 2.69 -12.30
N ASP A 57 -8.60 1.65 -11.74
CA ASP A 57 -9.52 1.85 -10.62
C ASP A 57 -8.69 2.24 -9.38
N ALA A 58 -8.78 3.49 -8.97
CA ALA A 58 -7.98 4.01 -7.87
C ALA A 58 -8.23 3.27 -6.56
N LEU A 59 -9.47 2.86 -6.31
CA LEU A 59 -9.80 2.12 -5.08
C LEU A 59 -9.10 0.76 -5.07
N VAL A 60 -9.16 0.03 -6.17
CA VAL A 60 -8.49 -1.28 -6.31
C VAL A 60 -6.98 -1.12 -6.24
N THR A 61 -6.45 -0.10 -6.90
CA THR A 61 -5.01 0.16 -6.92
C THR A 61 -4.49 0.43 -5.51
N VAL A 62 -5.13 1.31 -4.77
CA VAL A 62 -4.71 1.63 -3.39
C VAL A 62 -4.85 0.41 -2.49
N ALA A 63 -5.96 -0.32 -2.58
CA ALA A 63 -6.15 -1.53 -1.78
C ALA A 63 -5.07 -2.57 -2.07
N THR A 64 -4.68 -2.75 -3.33
CA THR A 64 -3.63 -3.68 -3.73
C THR A 64 -2.26 -3.24 -3.21
N MET A 65 -1.94 -1.95 -3.34
CA MET A 65 -0.67 -1.41 -2.86
C MET A 65 -0.53 -1.57 -1.35
N VAL A 66 -1.54 -1.17 -0.60
CA VAL A 66 -1.53 -1.25 0.86
C VAL A 66 -1.51 -2.71 1.32
N GLY A 67 -2.35 -3.55 0.73
CA GLY A 67 -2.40 -4.97 1.05
C GLY A 67 -1.07 -5.67 0.78
N THR A 68 -0.43 -5.36 -0.36
CA THR A 68 0.88 -5.90 -0.70
C THR A 68 1.92 -5.52 0.34
N LEU A 69 1.95 -4.24 0.74
CA LEU A 69 2.91 -3.75 1.72
C LEU A 69 2.68 -4.38 3.09
N VAL A 70 1.43 -4.47 3.53
CA VAL A 70 1.08 -5.10 4.81
C VAL A 70 1.51 -6.56 4.83
N LEU A 71 1.18 -7.31 3.78
CA LEU A 71 1.55 -8.72 3.69
C LEU A 71 3.06 -8.92 3.60
N ALA A 72 3.74 -8.09 2.80
CA ALA A 72 5.19 -8.20 2.63
C ALA A 72 5.94 -7.94 3.93
N ARG A 73 5.40 -7.07 4.79
CA ARG A 73 5.98 -6.80 6.12
C ARG A 73 5.61 -7.86 7.15
N ALA A 74 4.44 -8.47 7.02
CA ALA A 74 3.93 -9.43 7.99
C ALA A 74 4.58 -10.81 7.89
N VAL A 75 5.04 -11.20 6.70
CA VAL A 75 5.60 -12.54 6.51
C VAL A 75 7.04 -12.64 7.02
N ASP A 76 7.36 -13.79 7.58
CA ASP A 76 8.70 -14.13 8.06
C ASP A 76 9.41 -14.99 6.98
N ASP A 77 9.42 -14.49 5.75
CA ASP A 77 9.96 -15.20 4.60
C ASP A 77 10.33 -14.16 3.54
N ALA A 78 11.63 -13.94 3.36
CA ALA A 78 12.13 -12.94 2.43
C ALA A 78 11.76 -13.25 0.98
N LYS A 79 11.70 -14.52 0.61
CA LYS A 79 11.31 -14.92 -0.75
C LYS A 79 9.84 -14.63 -1.01
N LEU A 80 8.97 -14.92 -0.05
CA LEU A 80 7.56 -14.63 -0.17
C LEU A 80 7.31 -13.12 -0.20
N SER A 81 7.99 -12.36 0.65
CA SER A 81 7.89 -10.91 0.66
C SER A 81 8.25 -10.33 -0.71
N ALA A 82 9.36 -10.78 -1.30
CA ALA A 82 9.78 -10.34 -2.63
C ALA A 82 8.80 -10.78 -3.72
N ALA A 83 8.25 -11.99 -3.61
CA ALA A 83 7.27 -12.51 -4.56
C ALA A 83 5.98 -11.68 -4.55
N LEU A 84 5.52 -11.28 -3.37
CA LEU A 84 4.34 -10.42 -3.23
C LEU A 84 4.54 -9.09 -3.96
N ARG A 85 5.70 -8.45 -3.76
CA ARG A 85 6.01 -7.18 -4.43
C ARG A 85 6.12 -7.35 -5.94
N LYS A 86 6.81 -8.39 -6.40
CA LYS A 86 6.96 -8.67 -7.83
C LYS A 86 5.63 -8.94 -8.51
N ALA A 87 4.77 -9.75 -7.88
CA ALA A 87 3.46 -10.08 -8.43
C ALA A 87 2.59 -8.83 -8.58
N SER A 88 2.60 -7.96 -7.58
CA SER A 88 1.85 -6.72 -7.60
C SER A 88 2.36 -5.79 -8.70
N LEU A 89 3.68 -5.59 -8.82
CA LEU A 89 4.28 -4.76 -9.84
C LEU A 89 3.99 -5.29 -11.25
N LYS A 90 4.08 -6.60 -11.44
CA LYS A 90 3.76 -7.24 -12.71
C LYS A 90 2.32 -7.01 -13.10
N HIS A 91 1.40 -7.12 -12.15
CA HIS A 91 -0.03 -6.87 -12.40
C HIS A 91 -0.26 -5.46 -12.92
N PHE A 92 0.34 -4.45 -12.27
CA PHE A 92 0.19 -3.06 -12.68
C PHE A 92 0.89 -2.77 -14.01
N ASP A 93 2.05 -3.35 -14.26
CA ASP A 93 2.73 -3.21 -15.55
C ASP A 93 1.87 -3.79 -16.68
N ALA A 94 1.24 -4.94 -16.46
CA ALA A 94 0.37 -5.57 -17.44
C ALA A 94 -0.90 -4.76 -17.74
N THR A 95 -1.34 -3.91 -16.79
CA THR A 95 -2.51 -3.05 -16.98
C THR A 95 -2.15 -1.64 -17.47
N GLY A 96 -0.88 -1.41 -17.82
CA GLY A 96 -0.44 -0.15 -18.38
C GLY A 96 -0.12 0.94 -17.37
N THR A 97 0.06 0.60 -16.12
CA THR A 97 0.36 1.57 -15.06
C THR A 97 1.80 2.06 -15.08
#